data_070304afa5cddbe1d69d10e3669f4668
#
_entry.id   070304afa5cddbe1d69d10e3669f4668
#
_cell.length_a   1.000
_cell.length_b   1.000
_cell.length_c   1.000
_cell.angle_alpha   90.00
_cell.angle_beta   90.00
_cell.angle_gamma   90.00
#
_symmetry.space_group_name_H-M   'P 1'
#
loop_
_entity.id
_entity.type
_entity.pdbx_description
1 polymer ?
#
loop_
_entity_poly.entity_id
_entity_poly.type
_entity_poly.pdbx_seq_one_letter_code
_entity_poly.pdbx_strand_id
1 'polypeptide(L)'
;MINYMVDSENVGTKWIPYLKENIKKSDRVFLFYTDKSPSIPCNEIEELAAFINQIQTIYCHNKTANALDFQLCSYLGYLIRVGSKSSYCILTNDKGFDAAVSFWKDKGIKIYRSEPLKKEALTPISIKRKNIQLPHLGSLQRCTKGT
;
A
#
# COMPACT_ATOMS: atom_id res chain seq x y z
N MET A 1 11.83 14.21 -4.86
CA MET A 1 10.37 14.38 -4.73
C MET A 1 9.69 13.38 -5.64
N ILE A 2 8.79 12.58 -5.10
CA ILE A 2 7.96 11.64 -5.86
C ILE A 2 6.52 12.19 -5.86
N ASN A 3 5.89 12.15 -7.02
CA ASN A 3 4.45 12.39 -7.18
C ASN A 3 3.76 11.03 -7.28
N TYR A 4 3.01 10.65 -6.25
CA TYR A 4 2.22 9.44 -6.23
C TYR A 4 0.85 9.69 -6.85
N MET A 5 0.49 8.89 -7.86
CA MET A 5 -0.80 8.92 -8.55
C MET A 5 -1.59 7.70 -8.08
N VAL A 6 -2.62 7.90 -7.28
CA VAL A 6 -3.37 6.79 -6.66
C VAL A 6 -4.66 6.53 -7.40
N ASP A 7 -4.80 5.33 -7.94
CA ASP A 7 -6.03 4.81 -8.55
C ASP A 7 -6.89 4.13 -7.47
N SER A 8 -7.75 4.89 -6.79
CA SER A 8 -8.50 4.39 -5.63
C SER A 8 -9.59 3.37 -5.98
N GLU A 9 -10.09 3.36 -7.20
CA GLU A 9 -11.03 2.31 -7.62
C GLU A 9 -10.37 0.93 -7.63
N ASN A 10 -9.09 0.89 -8.00
CA ASN A 10 -8.37 -0.37 -8.16
C ASN A 10 -7.68 -0.83 -6.86
N VAL A 11 -7.05 0.09 -6.14
CA VAL A 11 -6.27 -0.28 -4.93
C VAL A 11 -7.07 -0.17 -3.64
N GLY A 12 -8.29 0.37 -3.67
CA GLY A 12 -9.09 0.60 -2.47
C GLY A 12 -8.39 1.55 -1.49
N THR A 13 -8.32 1.16 -0.22
CA THR A 13 -7.61 1.93 0.81
C THR A 13 -6.18 1.45 1.08
N LYS A 14 -5.71 0.44 0.37
CA LYS A 14 -4.38 -0.18 0.59
C LYS A 14 -3.21 0.78 0.32
N TRP A 15 -3.46 1.87 -0.39
CA TRP A 15 -2.47 2.91 -0.60
C TRP A 15 -2.09 3.64 0.69
N ILE A 16 -2.97 3.68 1.71
CA ILE A 16 -2.73 4.39 2.98
C ILE A 16 -1.57 3.75 3.75
N PRO A 17 -1.61 2.46 4.14
CA PRO A 17 -0.48 1.84 4.82
C PRO A 17 0.78 1.80 3.94
N TYR A 18 0.63 1.63 2.62
CA TYR A 18 1.76 1.68 1.70
C TYR A 18 2.47 3.03 1.75
N LEU A 19 1.72 4.14 1.65
CA LEU A 19 2.32 5.48 1.68
C LEU A 19 2.87 5.83 3.05
N LYS A 20 2.21 5.43 4.14
CA LYS A 20 2.73 5.63 5.50
C LYS A 20 4.17 5.14 5.66
N GLU A 21 4.51 4.02 5.03
CA GLU A 21 5.85 3.43 5.10
C GLU A 21 6.85 4.05 4.10
N ASN A 22 6.37 4.61 2.99
CA ASN A 22 7.22 4.99 1.86
C ASN A 22 7.32 6.50 1.61
N ILE A 23 6.34 7.29 2.08
CA ILE A 23 6.26 8.73 1.76
C ILE A 23 7.28 9.55 2.52
N LYS A 24 7.89 10.52 1.84
CA LYS A 24 8.79 11.52 2.42
C LYS A 24 8.11 12.88 2.46
N LYS A 25 8.57 13.77 3.33
CA LYS A 25 8.00 15.13 3.50
C LYS A 25 7.92 15.96 2.23
N SER A 26 8.81 15.70 1.28
CA SER A 26 8.84 16.41 -0.02
C SER A 26 7.90 15.83 -1.06
N ASP A 27 7.32 14.65 -0.82
CA ASP A 27 6.51 13.95 -1.81
C ASP A 27 5.08 14.47 -1.81
N ARG A 28 4.35 14.21 -2.90
CA ARG A 28 2.95 14.59 -3.07
C ARG A 28 2.12 13.39 -3.48
N VAL A 29 0.87 13.40 -3.08
CA VAL A 29 -0.11 12.36 -3.40
C VAL A 29 -1.26 12.98 -4.17
N PHE A 30 -1.58 12.42 -5.32
CA PHE A 30 -2.74 12.76 -6.12
C PHE A 30 -3.71 11.59 -6.08
N LEU A 31 -4.76 11.73 -5.29
CA LEU A 31 -5.76 10.69 -5.08
C LEU A 31 -6.89 10.84 -6.08
N PHE A 32 -6.92 9.98 -7.09
CA PHE A 32 -7.99 9.92 -8.07
C PHE A 32 -9.11 9.04 -7.53
N TYR A 33 -10.33 9.55 -7.52
CA TYR A 33 -11.48 8.84 -6.99
C TYR A 33 -12.75 9.14 -7.78
N THR A 34 -13.71 8.22 -7.69
CA THR A 34 -15.05 8.30 -8.25
C THR A 34 -16.07 7.89 -7.20
N ASP A 35 -17.36 7.87 -7.58
CA ASP A 35 -18.42 7.35 -6.71
C ASP A 35 -18.27 5.84 -6.39
N LYS A 36 -17.45 5.12 -7.15
CA LYS A 36 -17.16 3.69 -6.95
C LYS A 36 -15.98 3.46 -6.00
N SER A 37 -15.22 4.49 -5.71
CA SER A 37 -14.08 4.38 -4.79
C SER A 37 -14.57 4.08 -3.38
N PRO A 38 -13.89 3.21 -2.62
CA PRO A 38 -14.31 2.87 -1.27
C PRO A 38 -14.14 4.04 -0.32
N SER A 39 -15.01 4.12 0.68
CA SER A 39 -14.84 5.03 1.81
C SER A 39 -13.63 4.64 2.64
N ILE A 40 -13.00 5.62 3.27
CA ILE A 40 -11.87 5.39 4.17
C ILE A 40 -12.42 4.99 5.54
N PRO A 41 -12.07 3.78 6.06
CA PRO A 41 -12.49 3.36 7.40
C PRO A 41 -11.90 4.24 8.49
N CYS A 42 -12.65 4.45 9.57
CA CYS A 42 -12.20 5.29 10.69
C CYS A 42 -10.87 4.87 11.30
N ASN A 43 -10.58 3.57 11.33
CA ASN A 43 -9.31 3.05 11.84
C ASN A 43 -8.10 3.37 10.95
N GLU A 44 -8.31 3.80 9.70
CA GLU A 44 -7.25 4.22 8.79
C GLU A 44 -7.02 5.74 8.81
N ILE A 45 -7.90 6.49 9.48
CA ILE A 45 -7.79 7.97 9.55
C ILE A 45 -6.52 8.40 10.29
N GLU A 46 -6.13 7.70 11.35
CA GLU A 46 -4.91 8.03 12.09
C GLU A 46 -3.65 7.84 11.23
N GLU A 47 -3.62 6.80 10.41
CA GLU A 47 -2.52 6.57 9.47
C GLU A 47 -2.47 7.65 8.41
N LEU A 48 -3.63 8.03 7.89
CA LEU A 48 -3.79 9.08 6.89
C LEU A 48 -3.36 10.45 7.40
N ALA A 49 -3.67 10.76 8.67
CA ALA A 49 -3.36 12.03 9.30
C ALA A 49 -1.85 12.35 9.27
N ALA A 50 -1.00 11.36 9.26
CA ALA A 50 0.45 11.52 9.22
C ALA A 50 0.96 12.26 7.96
N PHE A 51 0.22 12.18 6.85
CA PHE A 51 0.61 12.79 5.56
C PHE A 51 -0.55 13.47 4.82
N ILE A 52 -1.65 13.77 5.52
CA ILE A 52 -2.85 14.37 4.90
C ILE A 52 -2.58 15.67 4.15
N ASN A 53 -1.65 16.48 4.64
CA ASN A 53 -1.27 17.75 4.02
C ASN A 53 -0.53 17.59 2.68
N GLN A 54 -0.12 16.38 2.33
CA GLN A 54 0.56 16.06 1.08
C GLN A 54 -0.42 15.55 0.02
N ILE A 55 -1.70 15.37 0.36
CA ILE A 55 -2.71 14.78 -0.49
C ILE A 55 -3.53 15.87 -1.18
N GLN A 56 -3.63 15.73 -2.49
CA GLN A 56 -4.59 16.43 -3.33
C GLN A 56 -5.58 15.41 -3.88
N THR A 57 -6.87 15.60 -3.59
CA THR A 57 -7.93 14.76 -4.12
C THR A 57 -8.38 15.25 -5.48
N ILE A 58 -8.63 14.32 -6.41
CA ILE A 58 -9.08 14.62 -7.76
C ILE A 58 -10.31 13.74 -8.04
N TYR A 59 -11.47 14.37 -8.08
CA TYR A 59 -12.70 13.69 -8.44
C TYR A 59 -12.77 13.50 -9.96
N CYS A 60 -12.94 12.26 -10.39
CA CYS A 60 -13.05 11.92 -11.79
C CYS A 60 -14.52 11.93 -12.22
N HIS A 61 -14.87 12.98 -12.96
CA HIS A 61 -16.20 13.11 -13.57
C HIS A 61 -16.31 12.14 -14.74
N ASN A 62 -17.47 11.63 -14.94
CA ASN A 62 -17.82 10.69 -16.00
C ASN A 62 -17.90 9.24 -15.49
N LYS A 63 -18.91 8.54 -15.98
CA LYS A 63 -19.24 7.16 -15.57
C LYS A 63 -18.92 6.13 -16.66
N THR A 64 -18.17 6.54 -17.68
CA THR A 64 -17.74 5.62 -18.74
C THR A 64 -16.65 4.68 -18.21
N ALA A 65 -16.54 3.51 -18.83
CA ALA A 65 -15.47 2.58 -18.53
C ALA A 65 -14.10 3.26 -18.70
N ASN A 66 -13.17 2.99 -17.78
CA ASN A 66 -11.80 3.50 -17.77
C ASN A 66 -11.70 5.05 -17.69
N ALA A 67 -12.77 5.75 -17.28
CA ALA A 67 -12.74 7.21 -17.18
C ALA A 67 -11.65 7.70 -16.22
N LEU A 68 -11.49 7.03 -15.07
CA LEU A 68 -10.44 7.35 -14.10
C LEU A 68 -9.05 7.16 -14.73
N ASP A 69 -8.83 6.06 -15.44
CA ASP A 69 -7.52 5.75 -16.05
C ASP A 69 -7.11 6.81 -17.06
N PHE A 70 -8.04 7.24 -17.93
CA PHE A 70 -7.78 8.31 -18.89
C PHE A 70 -7.50 9.65 -18.21
N GLN A 71 -8.25 9.99 -17.16
CA GLN A 71 -8.06 11.24 -16.43
C GLN A 71 -6.74 11.21 -15.65
N LEU A 72 -6.38 10.09 -15.03
CA LEU A 72 -5.10 9.91 -14.36
C LEU A 72 -3.93 10.06 -15.34
N CYS A 73 -3.99 9.41 -16.49
CA CYS A 73 -2.95 9.51 -17.52
C CYS A 73 -2.84 10.94 -18.08
N SER A 74 -3.97 11.62 -18.30
CA SER A 74 -3.99 13.02 -18.75
C SER A 74 -3.37 13.95 -17.72
N TYR A 75 -3.71 13.79 -16.45
CA TYR A 75 -3.17 14.58 -15.36
C TYR A 75 -1.68 14.31 -15.14
N LEU A 76 -1.24 13.07 -15.30
CA LEU A 76 0.17 12.69 -15.27
C LEU A 76 0.95 13.47 -16.34
N GLY A 77 0.45 13.51 -17.58
CA GLY A 77 1.06 14.28 -18.67
C GLY A 77 1.17 15.77 -18.34
N TYR A 78 0.11 16.34 -17.74
CA TYR A 78 0.13 17.71 -17.27
C TYR A 78 1.21 17.95 -16.20
N LEU A 79 1.28 17.08 -15.18
CA LEU A 79 2.29 17.19 -14.13
C LEU A 79 3.73 17.06 -14.67
N ILE A 80 3.96 16.16 -15.62
CA ILE A 80 5.26 16.01 -16.27
C ILE A 80 5.65 17.29 -17.01
N ARG A 81 4.68 17.94 -17.66
CA ARG A 81 4.91 19.18 -18.41
C ARG A 81 5.26 20.36 -17.51
N VAL A 82 4.61 20.47 -16.34
CA VAL A 82 4.79 21.61 -15.43
C VAL A 82 5.85 21.36 -14.36
N GLY A 83 6.15 20.10 -14.07
CA GLY A 83 7.08 19.68 -13.02
C GLY A 83 8.49 19.49 -13.57
N SER A 84 9.50 20.12 -12.94
CA SER A 84 10.90 19.86 -13.25
C SER A 84 11.49 18.87 -12.24
N LYS A 85 12.21 17.86 -12.74
CA LYS A 85 13.04 16.93 -11.92
C LYS A 85 12.29 16.09 -10.88
N SER A 86 10.98 15.87 -11.04
CA SER A 86 10.21 14.96 -10.19
C SER A 86 10.24 13.53 -10.72
N SER A 87 10.05 12.58 -9.82
CA SER A 87 9.75 11.19 -10.16
C SER A 87 8.24 10.94 -9.99
N TYR A 88 7.72 9.94 -10.65
CA TYR A 88 6.29 9.62 -10.63
C TYR A 88 6.09 8.15 -10.27
N CYS A 89 5.08 7.88 -9.45
CA CYS A 89 4.68 6.52 -9.11
C CYS A 89 3.17 6.37 -9.29
N ILE A 90 2.73 5.44 -10.14
CA ILE A 90 1.32 5.09 -10.26
C ILE A 90 1.04 3.94 -9.30
N LEU A 91 0.18 4.19 -8.30
CA LEU A 91 -0.27 3.16 -7.35
C LEU A 91 -1.55 2.51 -7.89
N THR A 92 -1.40 1.35 -8.51
CA THR A 92 -2.48 0.56 -9.08
C THR A 92 -2.05 -0.89 -9.27
N ASN A 93 -3.00 -1.83 -9.16
CA ASN A 93 -2.77 -3.23 -9.54
C ASN A 93 -3.01 -3.48 -11.04
N ASP A 94 -3.55 -2.49 -11.76
CA ASP A 94 -3.84 -2.61 -13.18
C ASP A 94 -2.55 -2.49 -14.01
N LYS A 95 -2.21 -3.58 -14.67
CA LYS A 95 -1.05 -3.66 -15.59
C LYS A 95 -1.24 -2.85 -16.87
N GLY A 96 -2.46 -2.42 -17.19
CA GLY A 96 -2.73 -1.54 -18.31
C GLY A 96 -1.92 -0.25 -18.26
N PHE A 97 -1.63 0.25 -17.06
CA PHE A 97 -0.78 1.42 -16.87
C PHE A 97 0.70 1.21 -17.23
N ASP A 98 1.16 -0.02 -17.43
CA ASP A 98 2.54 -0.30 -17.84
C ASP A 98 2.84 0.30 -19.23
N ALA A 99 1.82 0.44 -20.09
CA ALA A 99 1.95 1.14 -21.36
C ALA A 99 2.28 2.63 -21.19
N ALA A 100 1.60 3.31 -20.25
CA ALA A 100 1.89 4.72 -19.93
C ALA A 100 3.28 4.87 -19.28
N VAL A 101 3.65 3.94 -18.40
CA VAL A 101 4.96 3.92 -17.75
C VAL A 101 6.07 3.77 -18.80
N SER A 102 5.94 2.84 -19.73
CA SER A 102 6.93 2.62 -20.81
C SER A 102 7.05 3.86 -21.69
N PHE A 103 5.94 4.44 -22.11
CA PHE A 103 5.91 5.63 -22.96
C PHE A 103 6.70 6.81 -22.34
N TRP A 104 6.51 7.05 -21.05
CA TRP A 104 7.19 8.16 -20.38
C TRP A 104 8.64 7.82 -20.03
N LYS A 105 8.98 6.56 -19.75
CA LYS A 105 10.37 6.11 -19.59
C LYS A 105 11.19 6.35 -20.86
N ASP A 106 10.64 6.06 -22.03
CA ASP A 106 11.30 6.28 -23.32
C ASP A 106 11.58 7.77 -23.57
N LYS A 107 10.84 8.65 -22.91
CA LYS A 107 11.07 10.12 -22.92
C LYS A 107 12.00 10.62 -21.80
N GLY A 108 12.65 9.70 -21.08
CA GLY A 108 13.59 10.04 -20.03
C GLY A 108 12.94 10.42 -18.67
N ILE A 109 11.64 10.22 -18.51
CA ILE A 109 10.93 10.50 -17.26
C ILE A 109 11.14 9.36 -16.27
N LYS A 110 11.47 9.71 -15.02
CA LYS A 110 11.55 8.74 -13.92
C LYS A 110 10.14 8.38 -13.43
N ILE A 111 9.61 7.27 -13.92
CA ILE A 111 8.27 6.80 -13.61
C ILE A 111 8.25 5.29 -13.40
N TYR A 112 7.40 4.83 -12.49
CA TYR A 112 7.16 3.40 -12.26
C TYR A 112 5.73 3.16 -11.76
N ARG A 113 5.24 1.94 -11.89
CA ARG A 113 4.01 1.46 -11.28
C ARG A 113 4.36 0.65 -10.03
N SER A 114 3.57 0.81 -8.99
CA SER A 114 3.69 0.02 -7.77
C SER A 114 2.33 -0.54 -7.36
N GLU A 115 2.34 -1.76 -6.87
CA GLU A 115 1.16 -2.43 -6.34
C GLU A 115 1.22 -2.34 -4.81
N PRO A 116 0.24 -1.66 -4.17
CA PRO A 116 0.13 -1.72 -2.72
C PRO A 116 -0.11 -3.18 -2.31
N LEU A 117 0.81 -3.76 -1.55
CA LEU A 117 0.74 -5.15 -1.13
C LEU A 117 -0.61 -5.42 -0.46
N LYS A 118 -1.29 -6.49 -0.88
CA LYS A 118 -2.33 -7.09 -0.08
C LYS A 118 -1.65 -7.44 1.25
N LYS A 119 -2.14 -6.91 2.38
CA LYS A 119 -1.85 -7.53 3.68
C LYS A 119 -2.25 -8.98 3.50
N GLU A 120 -1.27 -9.88 3.34
CA GLU A 120 -1.55 -11.30 3.48
C GLU A 120 -2.20 -11.42 4.84
N ALA A 121 -3.44 -11.93 4.87
CA ALA A 121 -4.07 -12.30 6.11
C ALA A 121 -3.05 -13.19 6.80
N LEU A 122 -2.52 -12.75 7.95
CA LEU A 122 -1.64 -13.54 8.78
C LEU A 122 -2.42 -14.82 9.06
N THR A 123 -2.15 -15.86 8.28
CA THR A 123 -2.63 -17.20 8.61
C THR A 123 -2.08 -17.48 9.99
N PRO A 124 -2.92 -17.80 10.97
CA PRO A 124 -2.43 -18.13 12.30
C PRO A 124 -1.39 -19.24 12.12
N ILE A 125 -0.15 -18.95 12.47
CA ILE A 125 0.90 -19.97 12.51
C ILE A 125 0.37 -21.02 13.48
N SER A 126 -0.04 -22.16 12.95
CA SER A 126 -0.38 -23.30 13.77
C SER A 126 0.92 -23.73 14.45
N ILE A 127 1.09 -23.28 15.69
CA ILE A 127 2.16 -23.76 16.55
C ILE A 127 1.88 -25.25 16.77
N LYS A 128 2.50 -26.11 15.96
CA LYS A 128 2.61 -27.53 16.29
C LYS A 128 3.33 -27.60 17.63
N ARG A 129 2.56 -27.79 18.71
CA ARG A 129 3.13 -28.15 20.01
C ARG A 129 3.93 -29.43 19.80
N LYS A 130 5.24 -29.31 19.73
CA LYS A 130 6.12 -30.46 19.93
C LYS A 130 5.85 -30.92 21.36
N ASN A 131 5.32 -32.14 21.50
CA ASN A 131 5.23 -32.82 22.79
C ASN A 131 6.65 -32.91 23.36
N ILE A 132 6.96 -32.02 24.29
CA ILE A 132 8.16 -32.15 25.11
C ILE A 132 7.78 -33.20 26.15
N GLN A 133 8.24 -34.42 25.95
CA GLN A 133 8.16 -35.51 26.92
C GLN A 133 9.09 -35.14 28.06
N LEU A 134 8.53 -34.77 29.20
CA LEU A 134 9.27 -34.56 30.45
C LEU A 134 9.95 -35.87 30.87
N PRO A 135 11.25 -35.83 31.18
CA PRO A 135 11.90 -37.05 31.75
C PRO A 135 11.28 -37.41 33.09
N HIS A 136 10.96 -38.70 33.26
CA HIS A 136 10.48 -39.29 34.49
C HIS A 136 11.46 -38.94 35.64
N LEU A 137 11.01 -38.19 36.63
CA LEU A 137 11.68 -38.04 37.92
C LEU A 137 11.59 -39.39 38.65
N GLY A 138 12.73 -40.07 38.73
CA GLY A 138 12.89 -41.30 39.48
C GLY A 138 12.48 -41.12 40.94
N SER A 139 11.91 -42.15 41.45
CA SER A 139 11.48 -42.36 42.82
C SER A 139 12.52 -41.96 43.85
N LEU A 140 12.24 -40.96 44.67
CA LEU A 140 12.96 -40.69 45.92
C LEU A 140 12.56 -41.77 46.95
N GLN A 141 13.45 -42.70 47.19
CA GLN A 141 13.37 -43.62 48.32
C GLN A 141 13.43 -42.85 49.65
N ARG A 142 12.40 -43.01 50.46
CA ARG A 142 12.40 -42.56 51.86
C ARG A 142 13.38 -43.42 52.67
N CYS A 143 14.45 -42.83 53.15
CA CYS A 143 15.26 -43.39 54.23
C CYS A 143 14.49 -43.17 55.55
N THR A 144 13.92 -44.25 56.11
CA THR A 144 13.54 -44.31 57.51
C THR A 144 14.77 -44.63 58.32
N LYS A 145 15.21 -43.74 59.18
CA LYS A 145 16.11 -44.07 60.29
C LYS A 145 15.26 -44.32 61.51
N GLY A 146 15.28 -45.56 61.98
CA GLY A 146 14.84 -45.95 63.29
C GLY A 146 15.91 -45.67 64.36
N THR A 147 15.44 -45.54 65.53
CA THR A 147 15.84 -45.57 66.93
C THR A 147 15.64 -44.28 67.63
#